data_3860b92ca273a00747b9dcd38d4e359e
#
_entry.id   3860b92ca273a00747b9dcd38d4e359e
#
_cell.length_a   1.000
_cell.length_b   1.000
_cell.length_c   1.000
_cell.angle_alpha   90.00
_cell.angle_beta   90.00
_cell.angle_gamma   90.00
#
_symmetry.space_group_name_H-M   'P 1'
#
loop_
_entity.id
_entity.type
_entity.pdbx_description
1 polymer ?
#
loop_
_entity_poly.entity_id
_entity_poly.type
_entity_poly.pdbx_seq_one_letter_code
_entity_poly.pdbx_strand_id
1 'polypeptide(L)'
;LISVIAPLEKNPQMIMWDPATYPDVTSIAELGEQGITINVFAGGVFIEVWIAEGVVSADQVDPSYDGGPAMFIAADGAIAQQGFASSEPHQYLNDFADWGKEVKYELLHDTGFEVYSQTLGVRPDDMESMRPCLELLIPVVQQSVVNFSANPARAIAIIVDAVETFGSFWTYS
;
A
#
# COMPACT_ATOMS: atom_id res chain seq x y z
N LEU A 1 -8.72 -12.82 -15.59
CA LEU A 1 -7.43 -12.23 -16.01
C LEU A 1 -6.32 -13.26 -15.85
N ILE A 2 -5.30 -13.19 -16.72
CA ILE A 2 -4.05 -13.91 -16.61
C ILE A 2 -2.97 -12.89 -16.31
N SER A 3 -2.31 -13.01 -15.15
CA SER A 3 -1.18 -12.14 -14.81
C SER A 3 0.05 -12.56 -15.61
N VAL A 4 0.67 -11.63 -16.30
CA VAL A 4 1.83 -11.85 -17.16
C VAL A 4 3.13 -11.31 -16.59
N ILE A 5 3.04 -10.36 -15.64
CA ILE A 5 4.17 -9.84 -14.87
C ILE A 5 3.67 -9.24 -13.55
N ALA A 6 4.45 -9.40 -12.49
CA ALA A 6 4.32 -8.69 -11.23
C ALA A 6 5.61 -7.87 -11.01
N PRO A 7 5.58 -6.55 -11.13
CA PRO A 7 6.78 -5.72 -11.02
C PRO A 7 7.29 -5.56 -9.59
N LEU A 8 6.43 -5.82 -8.60
CA LEU A 8 6.79 -5.75 -7.18
C LEU A 8 6.84 -7.17 -6.59
N GLU A 9 7.93 -7.50 -5.93
CA GLU A 9 8.12 -8.78 -5.24
C GLU A 9 7.20 -8.92 -4.03
N LYS A 10 7.10 -7.85 -3.22
CA LYS A 10 6.17 -7.76 -2.10
C LYS A 10 5.11 -6.69 -2.36
N ASN A 11 3.91 -6.95 -1.88
CA ASN A 11 2.87 -5.93 -1.83
C ASN A 11 3.25 -4.88 -0.77
N PRO A 12 3.37 -3.59 -1.11
CA PRO A 12 3.72 -2.53 -0.16
C PRO A 12 2.55 -2.13 0.76
N GLN A 13 1.37 -2.70 0.61
CA GLN A 13 0.26 -2.45 1.53
C GLN A 13 0.64 -2.82 2.95
N MET A 14 0.24 -1.99 3.89
CA MET A 14 0.54 -2.12 5.30
C MET A 14 -0.64 -1.69 6.17
N ILE A 15 -0.58 -2.06 7.43
CA ILE A 15 -1.31 -1.38 8.51
C ILE A 15 -0.28 -0.64 9.35
N MET A 16 -0.52 0.64 9.60
CA MET A 16 0.33 1.48 10.43
C MET A 16 -0.37 1.90 11.72
N TRP A 17 0.41 2.26 12.73
CA TRP A 17 -0.05 2.77 14.03
C TRP A 17 0.94 3.76 14.63
N ASP A 18 0.48 4.51 15.62
CA ASP A 18 1.34 5.42 16.38
C ASP A 18 2.15 4.66 17.46
N PRO A 19 3.48 4.61 17.35
CA PRO A 19 4.30 3.96 18.36
C PRO A 19 4.31 4.68 19.72
N ALA A 20 3.90 5.95 19.77
CA ALA A 20 3.78 6.67 21.04
C ALA A 20 2.51 6.25 21.80
N THR A 21 1.42 6.00 21.08
CA THR A 21 0.16 5.51 21.64
C THR A 21 0.22 4.01 21.96
N TYR A 22 0.87 3.23 21.10
CA TYR A 22 0.97 1.78 21.21
C TYR A 22 2.45 1.32 21.19
N PRO A 23 3.24 1.62 22.26
CA PRO A 23 4.68 1.38 22.26
C PRO A 23 5.04 -0.11 22.21
N ASP A 24 4.19 -0.97 22.75
CA ASP A 24 4.43 -2.42 22.86
C ASP A 24 3.90 -3.19 21.65
N VAL A 25 3.12 -2.55 20.75
CA VAL A 25 2.61 -3.18 19.54
C VAL A 25 3.72 -3.33 18.50
N THR A 26 3.87 -4.54 17.98
CA THR A 26 4.87 -4.90 16.97
C THR A 26 4.27 -5.58 15.73
N SER A 27 2.98 -5.97 15.81
CA SER A 27 2.29 -6.71 14.75
C SER A 27 0.82 -6.34 14.62
N ILE A 28 0.23 -6.67 13.47
CA ILE A 28 -1.21 -6.53 13.21
C ILE A 28 -2.02 -7.45 14.13
N ALA A 29 -1.50 -8.64 14.44
CA ALA A 29 -2.15 -9.55 15.37
C ALA A 29 -2.32 -8.94 16.77
N GLU A 30 -1.29 -8.21 17.26
CA GLU A 30 -1.36 -7.51 18.54
C GLU A 30 -2.35 -6.32 18.52
N LEU A 31 -2.53 -5.66 17.37
CA LEU A 31 -3.62 -4.69 17.19
C LEU A 31 -4.99 -5.36 17.37
N GLY A 32 -5.15 -6.55 16.78
CA GLY A 32 -6.36 -7.37 16.94
C GLY A 32 -6.61 -7.76 18.38
N GLU A 33 -5.60 -8.31 19.07
CA GLU A 33 -5.68 -8.72 20.48
C GLU A 33 -6.06 -7.58 21.43
N GLN A 34 -5.60 -6.36 21.13
CA GLN A 34 -5.89 -5.17 21.93
C GLN A 34 -7.22 -4.49 21.57
N GLY A 35 -7.96 -4.98 20.58
CA GLY A 35 -9.23 -4.40 20.16
C GLY A 35 -9.09 -3.04 19.49
N ILE A 36 -7.94 -2.74 18.90
CA ILE A 36 -7.67 -1.44 18.26
C ILE A 36 -8.44 -1.35 16.94
N THR A 37 -9.13 -0.23 16.72
CA THR A 37 -9.83 0.02 15.45
C THR A 37 -8.84 0.14 14.30
N ILE A 38 -9.12 -0.54 13.19
CA ILE A 38 -8.30 -0.53 11.97
C ILE A 38 -9.11 0.11 10.83
N ASN A 39 -8.71 1.31 10.42
CA ASN A 39 -9.32 2.05 9.32
C ASN A 39 -8.73 1.59 7.98
N VAL A 40 -9.56 1.07 7.08
CA VAL A 40 -9.16 0.44 5.82
C VAL A 40 -10.05 0.86 4.66
N PHE A 41 -9.57 0.68 3.43
CA PHE A 41 -10.45 0.77 2.26
C PHE A 41 -11.53 -0.30 2.29
N ALA A 42 -12.75 0.08 1.91
CA ALA A 42 -13.86 -0.86 1.78
C ALA A 42 -13.53 -1.98 0.76
N GLY A 43 -13.90 -3.23 1.09
CA GLY A 43 -13.77 -4.36 0.17
C GLY A 43 -12.38 -4.99 0.10
N GLY A 44 -11.50 -4.71 1.05
CA GLY A 44 -10.19 -5.35 1.16
C GLY A 44 -10.32 -6.83 1.54
N VAL A 45 -9.95 -7.74 0.64
CA VAL A 45 -10.05 -9.21 0.86
C VAL A 45 -9.21 -9.67 2.06
N PHE A 46 -8.07 -9.04 2.32
CA PHE A 46 -7.20 -9.37 3.45
C PHE A 46 -7.92 -9.24 4.81
N ILE A 47 -8.80 -8.24 4.94
CA ILE A 47 -9.61 -8.05 6.16
C ILE A 47 -10.56 -9.23 6.39
N GLU A 48 -11.21 -9.71 5.34
CA GLU A 48 -12.11 -10.87 5.44
C GLU A 48 -11.34 -12.12 5.86
N VAL A 49 -10.13 -12.32 5.34
CA VAL A 49 -9.24 -13.41 5.74
C VAL A 49 -8.85 -13.28 7.21
N TRP A 50 -8.39 -12.12 7.66
CA TRP A 50 -8.01 -11.91 9.05
C TRP A 50 -9.16 -12.07 10.05
N ILE A 51 -10.38 -11.66 9.67
CA ILE A 51 -11.58 -11.91 10.49
C ILE A 51 -11.86 -13.41 10.57
N ALA A 52 -11.78 -14.13 9.44
CA ALA A 52 -12.03 -15.57 9.40
C ALA A 52 -10.98 -16.37 10.20
N GLU A 53 -9.74 -15.91 10.24
CA GLU A 53 -8.64 -16.51 10.98
C GLU A 53 -8.58 -16.05 12.46
N GLY A 54 -9.39 -15.07 12.83
CA GLY A 54 -9.44 -14.55 14.21
C GLY A 54 -8.25 -13.64 14.55
N VAL A 55 -7.55 -13.10 13.55
CA VAL A 55 -6.48 -12.12 13.74
C VAL A 55 -7.05 -10.79 14.21
N VAL A 56 -8.18 -10.37 13.63
CA VAL A 56 -8.95 -9.18 14.03
C VAL A 56 -10.44 -9.54 14.13
N SER A 57 -11.20 -8.79 14.90
CA SER A 57 -12.66 -8.94 14.95
C SER A 57 -13.35 -7.96 14.00
N ALA A 58 -14.56 -8.31 13.53
CA ALA A 58 -15.28 -7.49 12.56
C ALA A 58 -15.65 -6.10 13.09
N ASP A 59 -15.84 -5.95 14.40
CA ASP A 59 -16.16 -4.69 15.07
C ASP A 59 -14.97 -3.75 15.22
N GLN A 60 -13.74 -4.24 15.01
CA GLN A 60 -12.55 -3.41 14.94
C GLN A 60 -12.35 -2.75 13.57
N VAL A 61 -13.05 -3.19 12.54
CA VAL A 61 -12.82 -2.75 11.15
C VAL A 61 -13.69 -1.55 10.82
N ASP A 62 -13.04 -0.42 10.49
CA ASP A 62 -13.67 0.77 9.93
C ASP A 62 -13.36 0.87 8.43
N PRO A 63 -14.34 0.59 7.53
CA PRO A 63 -14.11 0.58 6.09
C PRO A 63 -14.22 1.97 5.44
N SER A 64 -13.99 3.04 6.19
CA SER A 64 -14.16 4.43 5.73
C SER A 64 -12.88 5.09 5.23
N TYR A 65 -11.75 4.38 5.18
CA TYR A 65 -10.50 4.96 4.70
C TYR A 65 -10.62 5.44 3.25
N ASP A 66 -10.25 6.67 3.02
CA ASP A 66 -10.36 7.35 1.71
C ASP A 66 -9.00 7.60 1.03
N GLY A 67 -7.91 7.17 1.66
CA GLY A 67 -6.53 7.40 1.20
C GLY A 67 -5.87 8.63 1.82
N GLY A 68 -6.58 9.37 2.68
CA GLY A 68 -6.07 10.57 3.33
C GLY A 68 -5.69 10.37 4.80
N PRO A 69 -4.96 11.33 5.40
CA PRO A 69 -4.49 11.24 6.77
C PRO A 69 -5.51 11.69 7.82
N ALA A 70 -6.65 12.25 7.39
CA ALA A 70 -7.55 13.02 8.25
C ALA A 70 -8.07 12.22 9.45
N MET A 71 -8.49 10.98 9.24
CA MET A 71 -9.04 10.13 10.30
C MET A 71 -7.99 9.76 11.34
N PHE A 72 -6.80 9.37 10.89
CA PHE A 72 -5.69 8.97 11.76
C PHE A 72 -5.21 10.14 12.62
N ILE A 73 -5.05 11.34 12.01
CA ILE A 73 -4.63 12.55 12.70
C ILE A 73 -5.72 13.02 13.67
N ALA A 74 -6.99 13.01 13.25
CA ALA A 74 -8.11 13.41 14.13
C ALA A 74 -8.29 12.48 15.33
N ALA A 75 -7.93 11.20 15.18
CA ALA A 75 -7.93 10.23 16.28
C ALA A 75 -6.68 10.32 17.17
N ASP A 76 -5.75 11.23 16.88
CA ASP A 76 -4.45 11.38 17.58
C ASP A 76 -3.71 10.03 17.73
N GLY A 77 -3.74 9.21 16.66
CA GLY A 77 -3.11 7.89 16.64
C GLY A 77 -3.80 6.81 17.47
N ALA A 78 -5.03 7.04 17.95
CA ALA A 78 -5.80 6.04 18.70
C ALA A 78 -6.39 4.92 17.83
N ILE A 79 -6.23 5.00 16.50
CA ILE A 79 -6.60 3.97 15.54
C ILE A 79 -5.37 3.49 14.78
N ALA A 80 -5.44 2.30 14.21
CA ALA A 80 -4.52 1.88 13.16
C ALA A 80 -5.14 2.19 11.79
N GLN A 81 -4.31 2.35 10.76
CA GLN A 81 -4.77 2.72 9.42
C GLN A 81 -4.03 1.96 8.33
N GLN A 82 -4.76 1.58 7.29
CA GLN A 82 -4.15 1.06 6.07
C GLN A 82 -3.33 2.14 5.36
N GLY A 83 -2.30 1.73 4.66
CA GLY A 83 -1.46 2.59 3.83
C GLY A 83 -0.50 1.77 2.98
N PHE A 84 0.51 2.46 2.45
CA PHE A 84 1.55 1.86 1.61
C PHE A 84 2.93 2.26 2.15
N ALA A 85 3.77 1.30 2.44
CA ALA A 85 5.11 1.52 3.00
C ALA A 85 6.02 2.39 2.11
N SER A 86 5.65 2.55 0.84
CA SER A 86 6.34 3.41 -0.11
C SER A 86 5.96 4.89 -0.03
N SER A 87 4.96 5.28 0.76
CA SER A 87 4.40 6.63 0.78
C SER A 87 4.17 7.15 2.19
N GLU A 88 3.21 6.58 2.92
CA GLU A 88 2.70 7.14 4.18
C GLU A 88 3.77 7.33 5.26
N PRO A 89 4.75 6.42 5.49
CA PRO A 89 5.76 6.68 6.53
C PRO A 89 6.55 7.96 6.30
N HIS A 90 6.85 8.28 5.03
CA HIS A 90 7.51 9.53 4.67
C HIS A 90 6.59 10.74 4.87
N GLN A 91 5.36 10.66 4.36
CA GLN A 91 4.39 11.75 4.42
C GLN A 91 4.01 12.12 5.85
N TYR A 92 3.76 11.12 6.72
CA TYR A 92 3.44 11.36 8.12
C TYR A 92 4.58 12.02 8.88
N LEU A 93 5.82 11.66 8.56
CA LEU A 93 6.98 12.28 9.20
C LEU A 93 7.27 13.70 8.69
N ASN A 94 7.08 13.97 7.38
CA ASN A 94 7.63 15.16 6.74
C ASN A 94 6.58 16.12 6.18
N ASP A 95 5.43 15.62 5.69
CA ASP A 95 4.50 16.43 4.90
C ASP A 95 3.27 16.86 5.69
N PHE A 96 2.81 16.05 6.65
CA PHE A 96 1.64 16.36 7.47
C PHE A 96 2.03 17.11 8.74
N ALA A 97 2.00 18.46 8.68
CA ALA A 97 2.41 19.34 9.78
C ALA A 97 1.62 19.09 11.08
N ASP A 98 0.37 18.66 10.98
CA ASP A 98 -0.49 18.33 12.13
C ASP A 98 -0.14 16.99 12.78
N TRP A 99 0.78 16.22 12.19
CA TRP A 99 1.31 14.98 12.73
C TRP A 99 2.82 15.06 13.02
N GLY A 100 3.67 15.11 12.00
CA GLY A 100 5.11 15.41 12.09
C GLY A 100 5.94 14.39 12.89
N LYS A 101 5.50 13.14 13.00
CA LYS A 101 6.19 12.07 13.75
C LYS A 101 6.16 10.74 12.98
N GLU A 102 7.05 9.82 13.35
CA GLU A 102 7.12 8.50 12.75
C GLU A 102 5.86 7.68 13.05
N VAL A 103 5.52 6.77 12.15
CA VAL A 103 4.56 5.69 12.35
C VAL A 103 5.29 4.35 12.31
N LYS A 104 4.84 3.38 13.10
CA LYS A 104 5.19 1.96 12.91
C LYS A 104 4.21 1.30 11.97
N TYR A 105 4.64 0.23 11.33
CA TYR A 105 3.77 -0.54 10.44
C TYR A 105 4.24 -1.99 10.29
N GLU A 106 3.33 -2.84 9.83
CA GLU A 106 3.61 -4.18 9.33
C GLU A 106 3.00 -4.32 7.94
N LEU A 107 3.72 -4.99 7.02
CA LEU A 107 3.19 -5.26 5.68
C LEU A 107 2.14 -6.37 5.75
N LEU A 108 1.07 -6.25 4.96
CA LEU A 108 0.09 -7.32 4.80
C LEU A 108 0.76 -8.63 4.34
N HIS A 109 1.78 -8.52 3.49
CA HIS A 109 2.58 -9.66 3.02
C HIS A 109 3.20 -10.45 4.18
N ASP A 110 3.70 -9.77 5.19
CA ASP A 110 4.45 -10.39 6.29
C ASP A 110 3.51 -11.08 7.31
N THR A 111 2.19 -10.86 7.21
CA THR A 111 1.16 -11.63 7.96
C THR A 111 0.80 -12.97 7.32
N GLY A 112 1.40 -13.33 6.20
CA GLY A 112 1.03 -14.51 5.41
C GLY A 112 0.04 -14.23 4.28
N PHE A 113 -0.44 -12.99 4.13
CA PHE A 113 -1.27 -12.58 2.99
C PHE A 113 -0.38 -12.25 1.78
N GLU A 114 0.27 -13.27 1.22
CA GLU A 114 1.27 -13.17 0.17
C GLU A 114 0.62 -13.05 -1.22
N VAL A 115 0.14 -11.85 -1.55
CA VAL A 115 -0.40 -11.56 -2.88
C VAL A 115 0.49 -10.58 -3.64
N TYR A 116 0.59 -10.77 -4.95
CA TYR A 116 1.25 -9.79 -5.79
C TYR A 116 0.37 -8.54 -5.97
N SER A 117 0.98 -7.38 -5.84
CA SER A 117 0.36 -6.09 -6.15
C SER A 117 0.74 -5.63 -7.56
N GLN A 118 -0.11 -4.80 -8.18
CA GLN A 118 0.19 -4.12 -9.44
C GLN A 118 0.54 -5.05 -10.61
N THR A 119 -0.12 -6.20 -10.71
CA THR A 119 0.14 -7.13 -11.81
C THR A 119 -0.37 -6.58 -13.14
N LEU A 120 0.41 -6.77 -14.21
CA LEU A 120 -0.07 -6.58 -15.58
C LEU A 120 -0.90 -7.81 -15.97
N GLY A 121 -2.18 -7.60 -16.24
CA GLY A 121 -3.12 -8.66 -16.58
C GLY A 121 -3.65 -8.58 -17.99
N VAL A 122 -3.87 -9.75 -18.61
CA VAL A 122 -4.46 -9.92 -19.94
C VAL A 122 -5.74 -10.73 -19.84
N ARG A 123 -6.73 -10.43 -20.66
CA ARG A 123 -7.92 -11.28 -20.75
C ARG A 123 -7.54 -12.64 -21.34
N PRO A 124 -8.11 -13.76 -20.85
CA PRO A 124 -7.78 -15.09 -21.34
C PRO A 124 -7.94 -15.21 -22.86
N ASP A 125 -9.02 -14.67 -23.41
CA ASP A 125 -9.35 -14.75 -24.83
C ASP A 125 -8.37 -13.97 -25.74
N ASP A 126 -7.68 -12.97 -25.21
CA ASP A 126 -6.70 -12.15 -25.93
C ASP A 126 -5.28 -12.70 -25.83
N MET A 127 -5.03 -13.66 -24.94
CA MET A 127 -3.69 -14.12 -24.59
C MET A 127 -2.89 -14.61 -25.82
N GLU A 128 -3.54 -15.39 -26.70
CA GLU A 128 -2.88 -15.94 -27.88
C GLU A 128 -2.55 -14.84 -28.90
N SER A 129 -3.50 -13.94 -29.17
CA SER A 129 -3.29 -12.84 -30.13
C SER A 129 -2.27 -11.82 -29.64
N MET A 130 -2.17 -11.61 -28.32
CA MET A 130 -1.23 -10.67 -27.71
C MET A 130 0.15 -11.26 -27.42
N ARG A 131 0.31 -12.58 -27.48
CA ARG A 131 1.57 -13.25 -27.14
C ARG A 131 2.81 -12.62 -27.81
N PRO A 132 2.85 -12.36 -29.13
CA PRO A 132 4.04 -11.76 -29.75
C PRO A 132 4.37 -10.37 -29.22
N CYS A 133 3.36 -9.59 -28.84
CA CYS A 133 3.54 -8.27 -28.21
C CYS A 133 4.07 -8.42 -26.79
N LEU A 134 3.50 -9.34 -26.01
CA LEU A 134 3.89 -9.57 -24.61
C LEU A 134 5.33 -10.07 -24.50
N GLU A 135 5.76 -10.95 -25.40
CA GLU A 135 7.15 -11.45 -25.46
C GLU A 135 8.18 -10.33 -25.68
N LEU A 136 7.79 -9.25 -26.37
CA LEU A 136 8.62 -8.05 -26.52
C LEU A 136 8.47 -7.07 -25.35
N LEU A 137 7.27 -6.91 -24.81
CA LEU A 137 6.96 -5.93 -23.77
C LEU A 137 7.52 -6.34 -22.40
N ILE A 138 7.35 -7.62 -22.01
CA ILE A 138 7.72 -8.08 -20.67
C ILE A 138 9.20 -7.82 -20.35
N PRO A 139 10.17 -8.15 -21.21
CA PRO A 139 11.58 -7.84 -20.97
C PRO A 139 11.85 -6.32 -20.82
N VAL A 140 11.12 -5.49 -21.57
CA VAL A 140 11.25 -4.01 -21.46
C VAL A 140 10.76 -3.53 -20.11
N VAL A 141 9.62 -4.04 -19.63
CA VAL A 141 9.10 -3.69 -18.30
C VAL A 141 10.06 -4.13 -17.21
N GLN A 142 10.55 -5.38 -17.27
CA GLN A 142 11.54 -5.90 -16.30
C GLN A 142 12.81 -5.04 -16.26
N GLN A 143 13.36 -4.72 -17.45
CA GLN A 143 14.54 -3.85 -17.52
C GLN A 143 14.27 -2.45 -17.01
N SER A 144 13.05 -1.92 -17.21
CA SER A 144 12.65 -0.60 -16.70
C SER A 144 12.60 -0.58 -15.18
N VAL A 145 12.12 -1.64 -14.53
CA VAL A 145 12.15 -1.77 -13.06
C VAL A 145 13.59 -1.78 -12.53
N VAL A 146 14.49 -2.54 -13.18
CA VAL A 146 15.92 -2.57 -12.81
C VAL A 146 16.55 -1.19 -12.97
N ASN A 147 16.29 -0.52 -14.10
CA ASN A 147 16.83 0.81 -14.37
C ASN A 147 16.31 1.86 -13.38
N PHE A 148 15.02 1.83 -13.04
CA PHE A 148 14.42 2.70 -12.05
C PHE A 148 15.05 2.49 -10.68
N SER A 149 15.19 1.25 -10.23
CA SER A 149 15.81 0.91 -8.94
C SER A 149 17.27 1.37 -8.85
N ALA A 150 17.99 1.31 -9.98
CA ALA A 150 19.39 1.75 -10.04
C ALA A 150 19.56 3.28 -10.09
N ASN A 151 18.65 3.98 -10.77
CA ASN A 151 18.70 5.45 -10.92
C ASN A 151 17.28 6.03 -11.12
N PRO A 152 16.54 6.33 -10.06
CA PRO A 152 15.16 6.78 -10.12
C PRO A 152 15.02 8.25 -10.53
N ALA A 153 16.07 9.09 -10.43
CA ALA A 153 15.98 10.55 -10.49
C ALA A 153 15.23 11.07 -11.74
N ARG A 154 15.51 10.48 -12.92
CA ARG A 154 14.83 10.90 -14.16
C ARG A 154 13.34 10.56 -14.16
N ALA A 155 12.98 9.39 -13.67
CA ALA A 155 11.58 8.95 -13.62
C ALA A 155 10.80 9.78 -12.60
N ILE A 156 11.40 10.07 -11.44
CA ILE A 156 10.83 10.95 -10.41
C ILE A 156 10.57 12.34 -10.99
N ALA A 157 11.56 12.95 -11.66
CA ALA A 157 11.38 14.26 -12.28
C ALA A 157 10.22 14.30 -13.29
N ILE A 158 10.05 13.24 -14.11
CA ILE A 158 8.93 13.13 -15.05
C ILE A 158 7.59 13.04 -14.30
N ILE A 159 7.53 12.28 -13.19
CA ILE A 159 6.31 12.12 -12.40
C ILE A 159 5.93 13.45 -11.74
N VAL A 160 6.88 14.15 -11.13
CA VAL A 160 6.65 15.46 -10.50
C VAL A 160 6.14 16.46 -11.52
N ASP A 161 6.79 16.59 -12.69
CA ASP A 161 6.35 17.47 -13.77
C ASP A 161 4.93 17.13 -14.28
N ALA A 162 4.63 15.85 -14.42
CA ALA A 162 3.30 15.40 -14.82
C ALA A 162 2.23 15.73 -13.77
N VAL A 163 2.52 15.53 -12.49
CA VAL A 163 1.61 15.86 -11.38
C VAL A 163 1.31 17.37 -11.36
N GLU A 164 2.33 18.21 -11.49
CA GLU A 164 2.16 19.66 -11.56
C GLU A 164 1.37 20.09 -12.81
N THR A 165 1.71 19.52 -13.98
CA THR A 165 1.08 19.88 -15.26
C THR A 165 -0.40 19.53 -15.30
N PHE A 166 -0.77 18.36 -14.79
CA PHE A 166 -2.15 17.86 -14.89
C PHE A 166 -2.99 18.11 -13.63
N GLY A 167 -2.42 18.70 -12.58
CA GLY A 167 -3.13 18.97 -11.32
C GLY A 167 -3.65 17.69 -10.68
N SER A 168 -2.82 16.67 -10.58
CA SER A 168 -3.18 15.37 -10.00
C SER A 168 -3.61 15.51 -8.53
N PHE A 169 -4.49 14.61 -8.08
CA PHE A 169 -4.84 14.46 -6.67
C PHE A 169 -3.62 14.14 -5.78
N TRP A 170 -2.68 13.37 -6.31
CA TRP A 170 -1.42 13.05 -5.63
C TRP A 170 -0.43 14.20 -5.77
N THR A 171 0.18 14.60 -4.66
CA THR A 171 1.28 15.56 -4.65
C THR A 171 2.58 14.82 -4.37
N TYR A 172 3.62 15.12 -5.16
CA TYR A 172 4.96 14.58 -4.98
C TYR A 172 5.94 15.75 -4.92
N SER A 173 6.90 15.67 -4.03
CA SER A 173 7.96 16.67 -3.86
C SER A 173 9.34 16.00 -3.93
#